data_7a8e129ebcc9623a8c8fb03d6adb5b92
#
_entry.id   7a8e129ebcc9623a8c8fb03d6adb5b92
#
_cell.length_a   1.000
_cell.length_b   1.000
_cell.length_c   1.000
_cell.angle_alpha   90.00
_cell.angle_beta   90.00
_cell.angle_gamma   90.00
#
_symmetry.space_group_name_H-M   'P 1'
#
loop_
_entity.id
_entity.type
_entity.pdbx_description
1 polymer ?
#
loop_
_entity_poly.entity_id
_entity_poly.type
_entity_poly.pdbx_seq_one_letter_code
_entity_poly.pdbx_strand_id
1 'polypeptide(L)'
;MALDDVAFERLVLVVLHSLGYGDGETPVEPTQRSNDGGIDGIISLDRLGVQKVYVQAKRWAGTVGRPQLQQFVGALGPHRSGVFITTSGYSRDALEYAGQYDGRLVLIDGLQFVKLMIDAGVGVQTQKRIDLLKVDRDFFEDF
;
A
#
# COMPACT_ATOMS: atom_id res chain seq x y z
N MET A 1 -0.85 -19.46 -6.42
CA MET A 1 0.27 -19.02 -7.28
C MET A 1 1.22 -18.17 -6.47
N ALA A 2 2.47 -18.58 -6.37
CA ALA A 2 3.47 -17.84 -5.61
C ALA A 2 4.12 -16.78 -6.51
N LEU A 3 4.09 -15.53 -6.08
CA LEU A 3 4.83 -14.45 -6.71
C LEU A 3 6.25 -14.42 -6.11
N ASP A 4 7.25 -14.15 -6.93
CA ASP A 4 8.57 -13.82 -6.41
C ASP A 4 8.58 -12.38 -5.86
N ASP A 5 9.71 -11.99 -5.26
CA ASP A 5 9.81 -10.67 -4.62
C ASP A 5 9.66 -9.54 -5.64
N VAL A 6 10.23 -9.67 -6.82
CA VAL A 6 10.15 -8.64 -7.87
C VAL A 6 8.72 -8.51 -8.38
N ALA A 7 8.03 -9.64 -8.58
CA ALA A 7 6.63 -9.63 -9.02
C ALA A 7 5.73 -9.00 -7.98
N PHE A 8 5.98 -9.25 -6.69
CA PHE A 8 5.21 -8.62 -5.61
C PHE A 8 5.43 -7.11 -5.58
N GLU A 9 6.66 -6.64 -5.70
CA GLU A 9 6.97 -5.21 -5.77
C GLU A 9 6.22 -4.54 -6.92
N ARG A 10 6.20 -5.16 -8.11
CA ARG A 10 5.44 -4.64 -9.26
C ARG A 10 3.95 -4.62 -9.00
N LEU A 11 3.42 -5.67 -8.40
CA LEU A 11 2.00 -5.76 -8.07
C LEU A 11 1.58 -4.63 -7.16
N VAL A 12 2.37 -4.34 -6.13
CA VAL A 12 2.11 -3.24 -5.21
C VAL A 12 2.03 -1.91 -5.96
N LEU A 13 2.99 -1.62 -6.83
CA LEU A 13 3.00 -0.38 -7.59
C LEU A 13 1.80 -0.28 -8.54
N VAL A 14 1.43 -1.39 -9.18
CA VAL A 14 0.24 -1.44 -10.05
C VAL A 14 -1.03 -1.15 -9.26
N VAL A 15 -1.18 -1.75 -8.08
CA VAL A 15 -2.35 -1.52 -7.21
C VAL A 15 -2.44 -0.07 -6.78
N LEU A 16 -1.34 0.51 -6.33
CA LEU A 16 -1.31 1.90 -5.90
C LEU A 16 -1.64 2.86 -7.05
N HIS A 17 -1.09 2.60 -8.23
CA HIS A 17 -1.41 3.39 -9.41
C HIS A 17 -2.90 3.28 -9.79
N SER A 18 -3.46 2.08 -9.74
CA SER A 18 -4.89 1.84 -10.06
C SER A 18 -5.82 2.49 -9.05
N LEU A 19 -5.37 2.72 -7.83
CA LEU A 19 -6.12 3.45 -6.80
C LEU A 19 -6.04 4.98 -6.98
N GLY A 20 -5.31 5.46 -7.98
CA GLY A 20 -5.18 6.88 -8.27
C GLY A 20 -3.96 7.56 -7.65
N TYR A 21 -3.12 6.83 -6.94
CA TYR A 21 -1.88 7.38 -6.43
C TYR A 21 -0.88 7.52 -7.56
N GLY A 22 -0.26 8.69 -7.67
CA GLY A 22 0.61 8.99 -8.79
C GLY A 22 -0.16 9.02 -10.11
N ASP A 23 -1.30 9.71 -10.16
CA ASP A 23 -2.20 9.77 -11.30
C ASP A 23 -1.46 10.08 -12.62
N GLY A 24 -2.10 9.95 -13.77
CA GLY A 24 -1.48 9.91 -15.09
C GLY A 24 -0.37 10.94 -15.39
N GLU A 25 -0.24 12.00 -14.59
CA GLU A 25 0.80 13.03 -14.75
C GLU A 25 1.96 12.85 -13.77
N THR A 26 1.73 12.17 -12.64
CA THR A 26 2.75 11.87 -11.64
C THR A 26 2.81 10.37 -11.40
N PRO A 27 3.49 9.62 -12.27
CA PRO A 27 3.52 8.17 -12.17
C PRO A 27 4.21 7.70 -10.89
N VAL A 28 3.84 6.49 -10.45
CA VAL A 28 4.61 5.78 -9.45
C VAL A 28 5.91 5.32 -10.09
N GLU A 29 7.03 5.79 -9.59
CA GLU A 29 8.33 5.48 -10.14
C GLU A 29 8.96 4.29 -9.41
N PRO A 30 9.28 3.19 -10.13
CA PRO A 30 10.07 2.13 -9.53
C PRO A 30 11.51 2.60 -9.27
N THR A 31 12.10 2.17 -8.16
CA THR A 31 13.48 2.48 -7.82
C THR A 31 14.40 1.33 -8.21
N GLN A 32 15.69 1.61 -8.34
CA GLN A 32 16.67 0.56 -8.52
C GLN A 32 16.89 -0.18 -7.18
N ARG A 33 17.01 -1.49 -7.25
CA ARG A 33 17.03 -2.36 -6.07
C ARG A 33 18.26 -2.21 -5.18
N SER A 34 19.35 -1.72 -5.69
CA SER A 34 20.61 -1.69 -4.95
C SER A 34 20.79 -0.35 -4.25
N ASN A 35 20.99 -0.33 -2.96
CA ASN A 35 21.49 0.79 -2.15
C ASN A 35 20.49 1.86 -1.69
N ASP A 36 19.21 1.66 -1.83
CA ASP A 36 18.22 2.66 -1.39
C ASP A 36 17.43 2.27 -0.13
N GLY A 37 17.97 1.33 0.66
CA GLY A 37 17.33 0.90 1.91
C GLY A 37 16.06 0.08 1.71
N GLY A 38 15.89 -0.55 0.52
CA GLY A 38 14.73 -1.37 0.21
C GLY A 38 13.52 -0.60 -0.30
N ILE A 39 13.72 0.65 -0.74
CA ILE A 39 12.65 1.43 -1.35
C ILE A 39 12.38 0.93 -2.76
N ASP A 40 11.14 0.51 -3.02
CA ASP A 40 10.74 -0.08 -4.29
C ASP A 40 10.12 0.94 -5.24
N GLY A 41 9.54 1.99 -4.70
CA GLY A 41 8.91 3.02 -5.50
C GLY A 41 8.76 4.33 -4.74
N ILE A 42 8.54 5.39 -5.50
CA ILE A 42 8.28 6.72 -4.98
C ILE A 42 7.00 7.24 -5.63
N ILE A 43 6.08 7.72 -4.82
CA ILE A 43 4.83 8.30 -5.26
C ILE A 43 4.91 9.82 -5.04
N SER A 44 4.71 10.58 -6.10
CA SER A 44 4.55 12.03 -5.98
C SER A 44 3.08 12.35 -5.74
N LEU A 45 2.79 13.10 -4.68
CA LEU A 45 1.42 13.48 -4.34
C LEU A 45 0.99 14.78 -5.00
N ASP A 46 1.93 15.50 -5.60
CA ASP A 46 1.69 16.75 -6.31
C ASP A 46 2.45 16.76 -7.63
N ARG A 47 2.07 17.67 -8.52
CA ARG A 47 2.69 17.79 -9.85
C ARG A 47 4.14 18.26 -9.79
N LEU A 48 4.50 19.00 -8.76
CA LEU A 48 5.85 19.52 -8.61
C LEU A 48 6.82 18.53 -7.97
N GLY A 49 6.29 17.43 -7.41
CA GLY A 49 7.11 16.44 -6.73
C GLY A 49 7.65 16.91 -5.39
N VAL A 50 7.03 17.90 -4.77
CA VAL A 50 7.43 18.41 -3.46
C VAL A 50 7.03 17.44 -2.35
N GLN A 51 5.83 16.87 -2.47
CA GLN A 51 5.33 15.87 -1.52
C GLN A 51 5.51 14.47 -2.10
N LYS A 52 6.35 13.68 -1.47
CA LYS A 52 6.65 12.32 -1.90
C LYS A 52 6.41 11.33 -0.79
N VAL A 53 5.92 10.15 -1.16
CA VAL A 53 5.76 9.00 -0.28
C VAL A 53 6.59 7.86 -0.83
N TYR A 54 7.42 7.29 0.01
CA TYR A 54 8.29 6.18 -0.35
C TYR A 54 7.58 4.87 -0.04
N VAL A 55 7.74 3.89 -0.90
CA VAL A 55 7.05 2.60 -0.81
C VAL A 55 8.05 1.48 -0.70
N GLN A 56 7.88 0.61 0.27
CA GLN A 56 8.56 -0.67 0.34
C GLN A 56 7.55 -1.79 0.40
N ALA A 57 7.73 -2.77 -0.48
CA ALA A 57 6.93 -3.99 -0.52
C ALA A 57 7.83 -5.17 -0.16
N LYS A 58 7.41 -5.97 0.81
CA LYS A 58 8.21 -7.11 1.26
C LYS A 58 7.36 -8.37 1.36
N ARG A 59 7.64 -9.32 0.48
CA ARG A 59 7.07 -10.65 0.57
C ARG A 59 7.84 -11.42 1.65
N TRP A 60 7.18 -11.69 2.76
CA TRP A 60 7.82 -12.24 3.94
C TRP A 60 7.00 -13.39 4.51
N ALA A 61 7.65 -14.50 4.82
CA ALA A 61 6.97 -15.64 5.41
C ALA A 61 6.66 -15.43 6.90
N GLY A 62 7.56 -14.72 7.59
CA GLY A 62 7.41 -14.38 9.00
C GLY A 62 6.84 -12.98 9.19
N THR A 63 6.69 -12.60 10.44
CA THR A 63 6.20 -11.28 10.83
C THR A 63 7.29 -10.22 10.62
N VAL A 64 6.91 -9.08 10.05
CA VAL A 64 7.80 -7.93 9.92
C VAL A 64 8.00 -7.31 11.30
N GLY A 65 9.25 -7.16 11.71
CA GLY A 65 9.62 -6.63 13.00
C GLY A 65 10.09 -5.18 12.95
N ARG A 66 10.34 -4.63 14.13
CA ARG A 66 10.85 -3.26 14.27
C ARG A 66 12.14 -3.00 13.48
N PRO A 67 13.15 -3.90 13.44
CA PRO A 67 14.38 -3.64 12.70
C PRO A 67 14.14 -3.34 11.22
N GLN A 68 13.21 -4.03 10.57
CA GLN A 68 12.89 -3.79 9.18
C GLN A 68 12.27 -2.40 8.99
N LEU A 69 11.40 -1.97 9.89
CA LEU A 69 10.79 -0.64 9.83
C LEU A 69 11.82 0.46 10.11
N GLN A 70 12.73 0.25 11.05
CA GLN A 70 13.79 1.21 11.33
C GLN A 70 14.71 1.41 10.12
N GLN A 71 15.03 0.33 9.42
CA GLN A 71 15.83 0.41 8.21
C GLN A 71 15.10 1.19 7.11
N PHE A 72 13.82 0.93 6.93
CA PHE A 72 12.99 1.66 5.97
C PHE A 72 12.91 3.14 6.31
N VAL A 73 12.62 3.47 7.56
CA VAL A 73 12.54 4.87 8.03
C VAL A 73 13.86 5.59 7.82
N GLY A 74 14.99 4.92 8.03
CA GLY A 74 16.30 5.48 7.78
C GLY A 74 16.54 5.89 6.33
N ALA A 75 15.83 5.27 5.39
CA ALA A 75 15.94 5.56 3.97
C ALA A 75 14.97 6.64 3.46
N LEU A 76 14.03 7.09 4.30
CA LEU A 76 13.00 8.07 3.88
C LEU A 76 13.58 9.48 3.67
N GLY A 77 14.69 9.80 4.30
CA GLY A 77 15.32 11.11 4.18
C GLY A 77 14.40 12.24 4.65
N PRO A 78 14.45 13.40 3.98
CA PRO A 78 13.71 14.59 4.41
C PRO A 78 12.19 14.48 4.25
N HIS A 79 11.70 13.57 3.42
CA HIS A 79 10.26 13.44 3.18
C HIS A 79 9.53 12.78 4.35
N ARG A 80 10.18 11.89 5.08
CA ARG A 80 9.67 11.25 6.29
C ARG A 80 8.29 10.61 6.15
N SER A 81 7.91 10.25 4.92
CA SER A 81 6.62 9.65 4.60
C SER A 81 6.84 8.36 3.85
N GLY A 82 6.30 7.27 4.36
CA GLY A 82 6.47 5.96 3.78
C GLY A 82 5.27 5.05 3.98
N VAL A 83 5.11 4.11 3.06
CA VAL A 83 4.16 3.01 3.13
C VAL A 83 4.94 1.72 3.05
N PHE A 84 4.78 0.88 4.06
CA PHE A 84 5.39 -0.44 4.08
C PHE A 84 4.28 -1.49 3.89
N ILE A 85 4.43 -2.35 2.91
CA ILE A 85 3.44 -3.36 2.54
C ILE A 85 4.09 -4.73 2.62
N THR A 86 3.45 -5.67 3.31
CA THR A 86 3.93 -7.05 3.41
C THR A 86 2.81 -8.05 3.11
N THR A 87 3.19 -9.24 2.67
CA THR A 87 2.25 -10.36 2.50
C THR A 87 1.88 -11.02 3.83
N SER A 88 2.63 -10.77 4.90
CA SER A 88 2.39 -11.35 6.22
C SER A 88 1.72 -10.32 7.15
N GLY A 89 2.33 -10.05 8.27
CA GLY A 89 1.85 -9.09 9.26
C GLY A 89 3.00 -8.43 9.97
N TYR A 90 2.68 -7.68 11.00
CA TYR A 90 3.64 -6.92 11.79
C TYR A 90 3.66 -7.41 13.22
N SER A 91 4.85 -7.42 13.82
CA SER A 91 4.98 -7.69 15.24
C SER A 91 4.37 -6.55 16.07
N ARG A 92 4.06 -6.84 17.31
CA ARG A 92 3.57 -5.81 18.25
C ARG A 92 4.57 -4.66 18.38
N ASP A 93 5.86 -4.99 18.49
CA ASP A 93 6.92 -3.99 18.59
C ASP A 93 7.01 -3.12 17.33
N ALA A 94 6.81 -3.71 16.15
CA ALA A 94 6.75 -2.96 14.90
C ALA A 94 5.58 -1.98 14.89
N LEU A 95 4.40 -2.41 15.32
CA LEU A 95 3.21 -1.55 15.39
C LEU A 95 3.41 -0.40 16.39
N GLU A 96 4.02 -0.68 17.53
CA GLU A 96 4.34 0.35 18.53
C GLU A 96 5.33 1.37 17.97
N TYR A 97 6.37 0.89 17.28
CA TYR A 97 7.34 1.77 16.65
C TYR A 97 6.70 2.70 15.62
N ALA A 98 5.83 2.16 14.76
CA ALA A 98 5.14 2.95 13.75
C ALA A 98 4.22 3.99 14.39
N GLY A 99 3.54 3.64 15.49
CA GLY A 99 2.67 4.56 16.21
C GLY A 99 3.40 5.70 16.90
N GLN A 100 4.67 5.50 17.24
CA GLN A 100 5.52 6.51 17.89
C GLN A 100 6.34 7.33 16.89
N TYR A 101 6.39 6.90 15.63
CA TYR A 101 7.14 7.63 14.62
C TYR A 101 6.49 9.00 14.36
N ASP A 102 7.30 10.06 14.41
CA ASP A 102 6.81 11.43 14.28
C ASP A 102 6.63 11.91 12.84
N GLY A 103 7.00 11.09 11.85
CA GLY A 103 6.66 11.31 10.45
C GLY A 103 5.37 10.59 10.08
N ARG A 104 5.23 10.24 8.81
CA ARG A 104 4.08 9.49 8.31
C ARG A 104 4.53 8.09 7.89
N LEU A 105 4.11 7.09 8.62
CA LEU A 105 4.42 5.69 8.34
C LEU A 105 3.13 4.89 8.36
N VAL A 106 2.73 4.40 7.19
CA VAL A 106 1.55 3.55 7.03
C VAL A 106 2.01 2.12 6.84
N LEU A 107 1.44 1.20 7.62
CA LEU A 107 1.71 -0.22 7.54
C LEU A 107 0.50 -0.93 6.95
N ILE A 108 0.73 -1.72 5.92
CA ILE A 108 -0.31 -2.51 5.25
C ILE A 108 0.10 -3.97 5.31
N ASP A 109 -0.72 -4.79 5.96
CA ASP A 109 -0.50 -6.23 6.04
C ASP A 109 -1.11 -6.97 4.82
N GLY A 110 -0.92 -8.29 4.79
CA GLY A 110 -1.39 -9.09 3.66
C GLY A 110 -2.90 -9.04 3.46
N LEU A 111 -3.67 -9.04 4.54
CA LEU A 111 -5.13 -8.97 4.46
C LEU A 111 -5.61 -7.60 3.94
N GLN A 112 -5.01 -6.54 4.47
CA GLN A 112 -5.32 -5.18 4.02
C GLN A 112 -4.94 -4.98 2.54
N PHE A 113 -3.81 -5.57 2.12
CA PHE A 113 -3.38 -5.49 0.72
C PHE A 113 -4.36 -6.20 -0.21
N VAL A 114 -4.89 -7.37 0.17
CA VAL A 114 -5.92 -8.05 -0.61
C VAL A 114 -7.16 -7.18 -0.77
N LYS A 115 -7.58 -6.47 0.26
CA LYS A 115 -8.69 -5.53 0.18
C LYS A 115 -8.41 -4.39 -0.80
N LEU A 116 -7.18 -3.87 -0.80
CA LEU A 116 -6.78 -2.86 -1.78
C LEU A 116 -6.80 -3.39 -3.21
N MET A 117 -6.38 -4.65 -3.43
CA MET A 117 -6.46 -5.29 -4.74
C MET A 117 -7.90 -5.37 -5.23
N ILE A 118 -8.82 -5.76 -4.36
CA ILE A 118 -10.25 -5.84 -4.68
C ILE A 118 -10.79 -4.46 -5.04
N ASP A 119 -10.49 -3.44 -4.24
CA ASP A 119 -10.92 -2.07 -4.49
C ASP A 119 -10.38 -1.52 -5.81
N ALA A 120 -9.14 -1.87 -6.14
CA ALA A 120 -8.48 -1.45 -7.37
C ALA A 120 -8.92 -2.27 -8.59
N GLY A 121 -9.56 -3.41 -8.40
CA GLY A 121 -9.88 -4.35 -9.48
C GLY A 121 -8.66 -5.03 -10.09
N VAL A 122 -7.55 -5.10 -9.35
CA VAL A 122 -6.29 -5.69 -9.82
C VAL A 122 -6.14 -7.10 -9.29
N GLY A 123 -5.81 -8.04 -10.17
CA GLY A 123 -5.57 -9.43 -9.80
C GLY A 123 -6.82 -10.17 -9.35
N VAL A 124 -8.00 -9.65 -9.63
CA VAL A 124 -9.28 -10.24 -9.24
C VAL A 124 -10.24 -10.26 -10.42
N GLN A 125 -11.17 -11.21 -10.41
CA GLN A 125 -12.25 -11.30 -11.37
C GLN A 125 -13.57 -11.41 -10.63
N THR A 126 -14.61 -10.77 -11.17
CA THR A 126 -15.95 -10.93 -10.63
C THR A 126 -16.48 -12.30 -11.01
N GLN A 127 -16.68 -13.19 -10.01
CA GLN A 127 -17.30 -14.49 -10.21
C GLN A 127 -18.82 -14.39 -10.22
N LYS A 128 -19.37 -13.59 -9.30
CA LYS A 128 -20.81 -13.46 -9.11
C LYS A 128 -21.12 -12.10 -8.55
N ARG A 129 -22.15 -11.47 -9.08
CA ARG A 129 -22.66 -10.21 -8.55
C ARG A 129 -24.02 -10.46 -7.90
N ILE A 130 -24.18 -10.01 -6.68
CA ILE A 130 -25.42 -10.12 -5.93
C ILE A 130 -25.82 -8.71 -5.53
N ASP A 131 -27.03 -8.30 -5.94
CA ASP A 131 -27.60 -7.06 -5.50
C ASP A 131 -28.34 -7.26 -4.18
N LEU A 132 -27.98 -6.49 -3.17
CA LEU A 132 -28.71 -6.46 -1.91
C LEU A 132 -29.72 -5.35 -2.00
N LEU A 133 -30.99 -5.73 -1.96
CA LEU A 133 -32.08 -4.78 -2.09
C LEU A 133 -32.66 -4.50 -0.71
N LYS A 134 -33.01 -3.26 -0.48
CA LYS A 134 -33.68 -2.79 0.72
C LYS A 134 -34.96 -2.12 0.30
N VAL A 135 -36.02 -2.31 1.08
CA VAL A 135 -37.30 -1.60 0.84
C VAL A 135 -37.05 -0.10 1.01
N ASP A 136 -37.41 0.64 -0.01
CA ASP A 136 -37.36 2.10 0.02
C ASP A 136 -38.60 2.62 0.72
N ARG A 137 -38.45 2.93 2.00
CA ARG A 137 -39.56 3.44 2.83
C ARG A 137 -40.05 4.80 2.37
N ASP A 138 -39.12 5.64 1.90
CA ASP A 138 -39.45 7.00 1.44
C ASP A 138 -40.38 6.95 0.23
N PHE A 139 -40.16 5.98 -0.67
CA PHE A 139 -41.06 5.77 -1.80
C PHE A 139 -42.50 5.49 -1.36
N PHE A 140 -42.68 4.73 -0.27
CA PHE A 140 -44.01 4.34 0.21
C PHE A 140 -44.65 5.37 1.11
N GLU A 141 -43.96 6.38 1.61
CA GLU A 141 -44.51 7.44 2.42
C GLU A 141 -45.51 8.32 1.65
N ASP A 142 -45.33 8.44 0.33
CA ASP A 142 -46.19 9.25 -0.53
C ASP A 142 -47.38 8.48 -1.10
N PHE A 143 -47.52 7.22 -0.69
CA PHE A 143 -48.68 6.45 -1.08
C PHE A 143 -49.84 6.81 -0.13
#